data_bb02e89cdae623e87e139a1a2b076bbf
#
_entry.id   bb02e89cdae623e87e139a1a2b076bbf
#
_cell.length_a   1.000
_cell.length_b   1.000
_cell.length_c   1.000
_cell.angle_alpha   90.00
_cell.angle_beta   90.00
_cell.angle_gamma   90.00
#
_symmetry.space_group_name_H-M   'P 1'
#
loop_
_entity.id
_entity.type
_entity.pdbx_description
1 polymer ?
#
loop_
_entity_poly.entity_id
_entity_poly.type
_entity_poly.pdbx_seq_one_letter_code
_entity_poly.pdbx_strand_id
1 'polypeptide(L)'
;MEQQKESLWVKRYHFETTDSTNEQAKRLAIEGASHGTFVTADAQTSGKGRRGRSWESQGQTGIYLSFILKPEILPQNASMLTLVAALSVSHAIKNVLGESYIPYIKWPNDIVINKKKICGILTEMELKQGKIAHIIVGIGINVNQENFPKEIETASSIFLETGNYLETEKLIEEVLNCFEKEYAIFLETQDLEGLKEDYESLLINKNKQVTVLEPKGSWNGTALGITNKGELIVDTNMGCQYVSSGEVSVRGVYGYV
;
A
#
# COMPACT_ATOMS: atom_id res chain seq x y z
N MET A 1 35.63 -1.18 4.03
CA MET A 1 34.86 -0.65 5.17
C MET A 1 33.43 -0.44 4.64
N GLU A 2 32.54 -1.38 4.89
CA GLU A 2 31.12 -1.19 4.65
C GLU A 2 30.66 -0.10 5.62
N GLN A 3 30.25 1.06 5.06
CA GLN A 3 29.53 2.04 5.84
C GLN A 3 28.22 1.36 6.30
N GLN A 4 28.05 1.14 7.59
CA GLN A 4 26.74 0.78 8.13
C GLN A 4 25.77 1.87 7.69
N LYS A 5 24.88 1.53 6.75
CA LYS A 5 23.81 2.42 6.30
C LYS A 5 22.90 2.59 7.53
N GLU A 6 22.77 3.81 8.04
CA GLU A 6 21.83 4.09 9.13
C GLU A 6 20.42 3.69 8.69
N SER A 7 19.69 2.99 9.56
CA SER A 7 18.32 2.59 9.28
C SER A 7 17.42 3.81 9.03
N LEU A 8 16.50 3.68 8.09
CA LEU A 8 15.44 4.66 7.85
C LEU A 8 14.62 4.88 9.12
N TRP A 9 14.42 3.83 9.92
CA TRP A 9 13.48 3.82 11.03
C TRP A 9 14.09 4.34 12.32
N VAL A 10 13.63 5.53 12.76
CA VAL A 10 14.21 6.24 13.89
C VAL A 10 13.41 6.09 15.17
N LYS A 11 12.08 5.96 15.09
CA LYS A 11 11.20 5.90 16.25
C LYS A 11 9.87 5.22 15.96
N ARG A 12 9.43 4.34 16.87
CA ARG A 12 8.08 3.75 16.88
C ARG A 12 7.22 4.43 17.93
N TYR A 13 5.97 4.76 17.58
CA TYR A 13 4.89 5.04 18.49
C TYR A 13 3.85 3.94 18.40
N HIS A 14 3.51 3.33 19.52
CA HIS A 14 2.53 2.26 19.58
C HIS A 14 1.34 2.68 20.45
N PHE A 15 0.12 2.37 20.00
CA PHE A 15 -1.13 2.65 20.70
C PHE A 15 -1.93 1.35 20.84
N GLU A 16 -2.45 1.06 22.04
CA GLU A 16 -3.41 -0.04 22.20
C GLU A 16 -4.67 0.22 21.34
N THR A 17 -5.18 1.46 21.39
CA THR A 17 -6.34 1.88 20.58
C THR A 17 -6.17 3.34 20.15
N THR A 18 -6.50 3.64 18.92
CA THR A 18 -6.52 5.00 18.38
C THR A 18 -7.69 5.19 17.42
N ASP A 19 -7.94 6.43 16.99
CA ASP A 19 -8.89 6.71 15.91
C ASP A 19 -8.37 6.14 14.58
N SER A 20 -7.14 6.51 14.19
CA SER A 20 -6.47 6.02 13.00
C SER A 20 -4.96 6.22 13.15
N THR A 21 -4.15 5.23 12.76
CA THR A 21 -2.69 5.37 12.72
C THR A 21 -2.25 6.48 11.78
N ASN A 22 -2.95 6.70 10.65
CA ASN A 22 -2.68 7.84 9.76
C ASN A 22 -2.93 9.18 10.46
N GLU A 23 -4.04 9.31 11.20
CA GLU A 23 -4.34 10.56 11.92
C GLU A 23 -3.34 10.81 13.04
N GLN A 24 -2.92 9.76 13.76
CA GLN A 24 -1.84 9.89 14.74
C GLN A 24 -0.51 10.29 14.10
N ALA A 25 -0.17 9.66 12.98
CA ALA A 25 1.05 10.00 12.25
C ALA A 25 1.04 11.47 11.77
N LYS A 26 -0.12 11.98 11.30
CA LYS A 26 -0.27 13.41 10.94
C LYS A 26 -0.07 14.33 12.15
N ARG A 27 -0.70 14.02 13.30
CA ARG A 27 -0.53 14.79 14.53
C ARG A 27 0.94 14.84 14.95
N LEU A 28 1.61 13.70 14.98
CA LEU A 28 3.04 13.61 15.30
C LEU A 28 3.91 14.36 14.28
N ALA A 29 3.60 14.29 12.98
CA ALA A 29 4.34 15.01 11.96
C ALA A 29 4.24 16.54 12.12
N ILE A 30 3.06 17.06 12.50
CA ILE A 30 2.81 18.47 12.82
C ILE A 30 3.58 18.87 14.10
N GLU A 31 3.66 18.00 15.10
CA GLU A 31 4.41 18.17 16.34
C GLU A 31 5.94 18.06 16.14
N GLY A 32 6.40 17.75 14.92
CA GLY A 32 7.82 17.74 14.58
C GLY A 32 8.47 16.37 14.54
N ALA A 33 7.70 15.27 14.55
CA ALA A 33 8.27 13.93 14.39
C ALA A 33 9.18 13.84 13.16
N SER A 34 10.30 13.13 13.30
CA SER A 34 11.33 13.01 12.26
C SER A 34 10.87 12.13 11.08
N HIS A 35 11.51 12.31 9.93
CA HIS A 35 11.49 11.35 8.84
C HIS A 35 11.86 9.95 9.35
N GLY A 36 11.16 8.90 8.89
CA GLY A 36 11.40 7.54 9.37
C GLY A 36 10.76 7.21 10.73
N THR A 37 9.93 8.10 11.30
CA THR A 37 9.06 7.75 12.42
C THR A 37 7.88 6.92 11.90
N PHE A 38 7.46 5.91 12.69
CA PHE A 38 6.28 5.13 12.34
C PHE A 38 5.34 4.92 13.54
N VAL A 39 4.07 4.71 13.22
CA VAL A 39 2.97 4.53 14.18
C VAL A 39 2.36 3.16 13.97
N THR A 40 2.12 2.44 15.06
CA THR A 40 1.36 1.19 15.08
C THR A 40 0.22 1.27 16.08
N ALA A 41 -0.84 0.49 15.86
CA ALA A 41 -1.92 0.32 16.83
C ALA A 41 -2.43 -1.11 16.82
N ASP A 42 -2.95 -1.57 18.00
CA ASP A 42 -3.63 -2.86 18.10
C ASP A 42 -5.05 -2.77 17.54
N ALA A 43 -5.71 -1.62 17.69
CA ALA A 43 -7.05 -1.37 17.17
C ALA A 43 -7.25 0.08 16.71
N GLN A 44 -8.15 0.26 15.72
CA GLN A 44 -8.58 1.59 15.27
C GLN A 44 -10.11 1.71 15.38
N THR A 45 -10.59 2.85 15.90
CA THR A 45 -12.03 3.14 16.01
C THR A 45 -12.60 3.82 14.75
N SER A 46 -11.74 4.40 13.92
CA SER A 46 -12.11 5.14 12.70
C SER A 46 -11.05 4.95 11.61
N GLY A 47 -10.65 3.69 11.37
CA GLY A 47 -9.68 3.34 10.32
C GLY A 47 -10.11 3.89 8.97
N LYS A 48 -9.17 4.45 8.20
CA LYS A 48 -9.42 5.13 6.92
C LYS A 48 -8.92 4.31 5.74
N GLY A 49 -9.73 4.29 4.69
CA GLY A 49 -9.36 3.80 3.37
C GLY A 49 -9.50 4.91 2.31
N ARG A 50 -9.10 4.62 1.09
CA ARG A 50 -9.20 5.57 -0.03
C ARG A 50 -10.67 5.98 -0.33
N ARG A 51 -10.86 7.21 -0.80
CA ARG A 51 -12.13 7.76 -1.24
C ARG A 51 -13.20 7.76 -0.13
N GLY A 52 -12.80 8.06 1.11
CA GLY A 52 -13.72 8.16 2.26
C GLY A 52 -14.27 6.81 2.77
N ARG A 53 -13.73 5.67 2.31
CA ARG A 53 -14.14 4.37 2.85
C ARG A 53 -13.53 4.15 4.23
N SER A 54 -14.20 3.38 5.07
CA SER A 54 -13.64 2.87 6.32
C SER A 54 -12.69 1.69 6.07
N TRP A 55 -11.75 1.51 6.98
CA TRP A 55 -10.97 0.28 7.12
C TRP A 55 -11.36 -0.38 8.44
N GLU A 56 -11.90 -1.60 8.35
CA GLU A 56 -12.28 -2.38 9.53
C GLU A 56 -11.02 -2.81 10.29
N SER A 57 -11.02 -2.52 11.60
CA SER A 57 -9.85 -2.73 12.45
C SER A 57 -10.27 -3.40 13.74
N GLN A 58 -10.27 -4.73 13.75
CA GLN A 58 -10.72 -5.52 14.88
C GLN A 58 -9.52 -6.13 15.63
N GLY A 59 -9.25 -5.58 16.82
CA GLY A 59 -8.30 -6.16 17.79
C GLY A 59 -6.90 -6.44 17.22
N GLN A 60 -6.15 -7.27 17.95
CA GLN A 60 -4.74 -7.62 17.66
C GLN A 60 -4.57 -8.64 16.52
N THR A 61 -5.55 -8.83 15.66
CA THR A 61 -5.52 -9.82 14.58
C THR A 61 -5.01 -9.28 13.24
N GLY A 62 -4.83 -7.97 13.15
CA GLY A 62 -4.31 -7.27 11.97
C GLY A 62 -3.12 -6.38 12.29
N ILE A 63 -2.55 -5.80 11.25
CA ILE A 63 -1.51 -4.78 11.34
C ILE A 63 -2.10 -3.46 10.88
N TYR A 64 -1.95 -2.42 11.71
CA TYR A 64 -2.29 -1.04 11.41
C TYR A 64 -1.02 -0.22 11.62
N LEU A 65 -0.41 0.20 10.51
CA LEU A 65 0.92 0.79 10.47
C LEU A 65 0.89 2.06 9.61
N SER A 66 1.53 3.13 10.07
CA SER A 66 1.66 4.36 9.28
C SER A 66 3.07 4.93 9.38
N PHE A 67 3.68 5.24 8.23
CA PHE A 67 5.00 5.87 8.14
C PHE A 67 4.88 7.38 8.02
N ILE A 68 5.79 8.11 8.66
CA ILE A 68 5.99 9.55 8.48
C ILE A 68 7.23 9.76 7.63
N LEU A 69 7.04 10.21 6.40
CA LEU A 69 8.11 10.44 5.45
C LEU A 69 8.20 11.94 5.12
N LYS A 70 9.43 12.43 4.99
CA LYS A 70 9.72 13.83 4.59
C LYS A 70 10.80 13.81 3.48
N PRO A 71 10.49 13.23 2.31
CA PRO A 71 11.46 13.13 1.23
C PRO A 71 11.63 14.46 0.50
N GLU A 72 12.80 14.67 -0.07
CA GLU A 72 13.07 15.77 -1.01
C GLU A 72 12.73 15.35 -2.44
N ILE A 73 11.45 15.17 -2.73
CA ILE A 73 10.92 14.81 -4.04
C ILE A 73 9.86 15.83 -4.49
N LEU A 74 9.53 15.82 -5.78
CA LEU A 74 8.43 16.65 -6.29
C LEU A 74 7.08 16.14 -5.78
N PRO A 75 6.11 17.02 -5.44
CA PRO A 75 4.79 16.63 -4.94
C PRO A 75 4.04 15.63 -5.85
N GLN A 76 4.18 15.77 -7.16
CA GLN A 76 3.57 14.85 -8.13
C GLN A 76 4.10 13.41 -8.03
N ASN A 77 5.29 13.20 -7.46
CA ASN A 77 5.89 11.88 -7.28
C ASN A 77 5.43 11.18 -6.00
N ALA A 78 4.76 11.90 -5.09
CA ALA A 78 4.34 11.36 -3.80
C ALA A 78 3.38 10.16 -3.91
N SER A 79 2.51 10.15 -4.94
CA SER A 79 1.56 9.05 -5.16
C SER A 79 2.24 7.71 -5.46
N MET A 80 3.46 7.73 -6.02
CA MET A 80 4.24 6.52 -6.29
C MET A 80 4.65 5.77 -5.02
N LEU A 81 4.72 6.45 -3.86
CA LEU A 81 4.97 5.79 -2.57
C LEU A 81 3.89 4.78 -2.18
N THR A 82 2.68 4.92 -2.74
CA THR A 82 1.65 3.88 -2.60
C THR A 82 2.08 2.58 -3.28
N LEU A 83 2.71 2.68 -4.46
CA LEU A 83 3.15 1.52 -5.24
C LEU A 83 4.41 0.91 -4.61
N VAL A 84 5.34 1.76 -4.13
CA VAL A 84 6.50 1.31 -3.35
C VAL A 84 6.05 0.51 -2.13
N ALA A 85 5.13 1.05 -1.34
CA ALA A 85 4.59 0.35 -0.16
C ALA A 85 3.84 -0.95 -0.54
N ALA A 86 3.13 -0.97 -1.68
CA ALA A 86 2.45 -2.18 -2.14
C ALA A 86 3.44 -3.29 -2.51
N LEU A 87 4.53 -2.94 -3.19
CA LEU A 87 5.62 -3.87 -3.50
C LEU A 87 6.25 -4.40 -2.22
N SER A 88 6.60 -3.51 -1.28
CA SER A 88 7.23 -3.86 0.00
C SER A 88 6.38 -4.80 0.84
N VAL A 89 5.08 -4.53 0.97
CA VAL A 89 4.15 -5.41 1.69
C VAL A 89 4.02 -6.77 0.99
N SER A 90 3.99 -6.79 -0.34
CA SER A 90 3.91 -8.02 -1.12
C SER A 90 5.16 -8.88 -0.90
N HIS A 91 6.35 -8.30 -0.97
CA HIS A 91 7.61 -9.00 -0.68
C HIS A 91 7.70 -9.46 0.78
N ALA A 92 7.31 -8.62 1.74
CA ALA A 92 7.33 -8.98 3.15
C ALA A 92 6.43 -10.19 3.45
N ILE A 93 5.21 -10.22 2.91
CA ILE A 93 4.30 -11.35 3.08
C ILE A 93 4.87 -12.60 2.40
N LYS A 94 5.43 -12.48 1.20
CA LYS A 94 6.08 -13.59 0.49
C LYS A 94 7.26 -14.15 1.28
N ASN A 95 8.11 -13.30 1.85
CA ASN A 95 9.26 -13.72 2.65
C ASN A 95 8.84 -14.51 3.90
N VAL A 96 7.73 -14.12 4.54
CA VAL A 96 7.22 -14.81 5.73
C VAL A 96 6.48 -16.11 5.39
N LEU A 97 5.71 -16.14 4.30
CA LEU A 97 4.90 -17.32 3.90
C LEU A 97 5.67 -18.33 3.05
N GLY A 98 6.78 -17.91 2.42
CA GLY A 98 7.51 -18.71 1.43
C GLY A 98 6.84 -18.73 0.06
N GLU A 99 7.40 -19.50 -0.87
CA GLU A 99 7.03 -19.50 -2.29
C GLU A 99 5.65 -20.11 -2.61
N SER A 100 5.01 -20.78 -1.64
CA SER A 100 3.72 -21.44 -1.85
C SER A 100 2.55 -20.49 -2.07
N TYR A 101 2.70 -19.23 -1.66
CA TYR A 101 1.66 -18.22 -1.77
C TYR A 101 2.22 -16.95 -2.41
N ILE A 102 1.51 -16.42 -3.39
CA ILE A 102 1.91 -15.19 -4.07
C ILE A 102 0.93 -14.08 -3.68
N PRO A 103 1.39 -13.10 -2.88
CA PRO A 103 0.60 -11.91 -2.57
C PRO A 103 0.68 -10.95 -3.76
N TYR A 104 -0.31 -11.00 -4.65
CA TYR A 104 -0.37 -10.15 -5.81
C TYR A 104 -0.79 -8.72 -5.47
N ILE A 105 -0.30 -7.76 -6.25
CA ILE A 105 -0.69 -6.36 -6.16
C ILE A 105 -1.87 -6.12 -7.10
N LYS A 106 -2.99 -5.65 -6.56
CA LYS A 106 -4.07 -5.07 -7.34
C LYS A 106 -3.89 -3.56 -7.37
N TRP A 107 -3.51 -3.04 -8.53
CA TRP A 107 -3.24 -1.62 -8.71
C TRP A 107 -4.40 -0.74 -8.24
N PRO A 108 -4.10 0.38 -7.56
CA PRO A 108 -2.78 0.87 -7.19
C PRO A 108 -2.34 0.49 -5.78
N ASN A 109 -3.21 -0.04 -4.90
CA ASN A 109 -3.03 0.07 -3.45
C ASN A 109 -3.53 -1.13 -2.64
N ASP A 110 -3.96 -2.21 -3.28
CA ASP A 110 -4.49 -3.38 -2.59
C ASP A 110 -3.58 -4.60 -2.82
N ILE A 111 -3.36 -5.41 -1.78
CA ILE A 111 -2.71 -6.72 -1.90
C ILE A 111 -3.78 -7.80 -1.80
N VAL A 112 -3.64 -8.82 -2.63
CA VAL A 112 -4.60 -9.93 -2.72
C VAL A 112 -3.90 -11.28 -2.69
N ILE A 113 -4.49 -12.23 -1.98
CA ILE A 113 -4.20 -13.67 -2.07
C ILE A 113 -5.48 -14.35 -2.53
N ASN A 114 -5.41 -15.31 -3.43
CA ASN A 114 -6.57 -16.02 -4.00
C ASN A 114 -7.68 -15.07 -4.48
N LYS A 115 -7.31 -13.90 -5.01
CA LYS A 115 -8.22 -12.82 -5.48
C LYS A 115 -9.03 -12.15 -4.36
N LYS A 116 -8.73 -12.40 -3.10
CA LYS A 116 -9.33 -11.73 -1.93
C LYS A 116 -8.37 -10.69 -1.38
N LYS A 117 -8.92 -9.54 -0.99
CA LYS A 117 -8.12 -8.43 -0.45
C LYS A 117 -7.68 -8.73 0.98
N ILE A 118 -6.36 -8.72 1.19
CA ILE A 118 -5.74 -8.90 2.50
C ILE A 118 -5.06 -7.64 3.02
N CYS A 119 -4.75 -6.68 2.14
CA CYS A 119 -4.11 -5.42 2.54
C CYS A 119 -4.66 -4.25 1.73
N GLY A 120 -4.71 -3.08 2.35
CA GLY A 120 -4.97 -1.81 1.73
C GLY A 120 -3.98 -0.73 2.17
N ILE A 121 -3.57 0.12 1.24
CA ILE A 121 -2.60 1.18 1.47
C ILE A 121 -3.24 2.53 1.19
N LEU A 122 -3.00 3.51 2.07
CA LEU A 122 -3.48 4.87 1.95
C LEU A 122 -2.34 5.86 2.14
N THR A 123 -1.94 6.52 1.07
CA THR A 123 -0.92 7.58 1.11
C THR A 123 -1.61 8.94 1.11
N GLU A 124 -1.23 9.79 2.07
CA GLU A 124 -1.72 11.15 2.23
C GLU A 124 -0.54 12.11 2.33
N MET A 125 -0.63 13.27 1.68
CA MET A 125 0.45 14.25 1.63
C MET A 125 -0.05 15.60 2.13
N GLU A 126 0.78 16.31 2.89
CA GLU A 126 0.58 17.70 3.24
C GLU A 126 1.64 18.57 2.58
N LEU A 127 1.18 19.68 2.00
CA LEU A 127 2.05 20.69 1.38
C LEU A 127 2.11 21.93 2.26
N LYS A 128 3.32 22.48 2.42
CA LYS A 128 3.56 23.78 3.03
C LYS A 128 4.39 24.63 2.09
N GLN A 129 3.85 25.78 1.69
CA GLN A 129 4.51 26.70 0.74
C GLN A 129 4.94 25.99 -0.58
N GLY A 130 4.10 25.10 -1.10
CA GLY A 130 4.35 24.37 -2.35
C GLY A 130 5.34 23.22 -2.26
N LYS A 131 5.89 22.95 -1.08
CA LYS A 131 6.79 21.81 -0.81
C LYS A 131 6.11 20.77 0.06
N ILE A 132 6.57 19.53 -0.01
CA ILE A 132 6.11 18.47 0.86
C ILE A 132 6.51 18.78 2.31
N ALA A 133 5.52 18.94 3.18
CA ALA A 133 5.75 19.04 4.62
C ALA A 133 5.95 17.63 5.20
N HIS A 134 5.08 16.70 4.82
CA HIS A 134 5.20 15.27 5.14
C HIS A 134 4.30 14.44 4.22
N ILE A 135 4.62 13.16 4.13
CA ILE A 135 3.80 12.13 3.51
C ILE A 135 3.53 11.06 4.57
N ILE A 136 2.26 10.70 4.73
CA ILE A 136 1.85 9.58 5.58
C ILE A 136 1.49 8.41 4.69
N VAL A 137 2.15 7.27 4.90
CA VAL A 137 1.86 6.01 4.20
C VAL A 137 1.24 5.04 5.19
N GLY A 138 -0.08 4.92 5.15
CA GLY A 138 -0.84 3.99 5.99
C GLY A 138 -0.98 2.63 5.33
N ILE A 139 -0.76 1.58 6.11
CA ILE A 139 -0.81 0.18 5.69
C ILE A 139 -1.70 -0.57 6.67
N GLY A 140 -2.81 -1.14 6.16
CA GLY A 140 -3.66 -2.04 6.91
C GLY A 140 -3.54 -3.46 6.34
N ILE A 141 -3.15 -4.44 7.16
CA ILE A 141 -3.03 -5.85 6.74
C ILE A 141 -3.96 -6.69 7.60
N ASN A 142 -4.82 -7.44 6.97
CA ASN A 142 -5.62 -8.47 7.61
C ASN A 142 -4.73 -9.72 7.74
N VAL A 143 -4.27 -10.01 8.95
CA VAL A 143 -3.31 -11.11 9.19
C VAL A 143 -4.03 -12.36 9.67
N ASN A 144 -4.59 -12.33 10.87
CA ASN A 144 -5.17 -13.49 11.56
C ASN A 144 -6.68 -13.37 11.81
N GLN A 145 -7.38 -12.45 11.13
CA GLN A 145 -8.83 -12.33 11.25
C GLN A 145 -9.50 -13.60 10.70
N GLU A 146 -10.43 -14.13 11.46
CA GLU A 146 -11.22 -15.30 11.08
C GLU A 146 -12.60 -14.95 10.51
N ASN A 147 -13.07 -13.73 10.75
CA ASN A 147 -14.41 -13.30 10.36
C ASN A 147 -14.38 -11.88 9.77
N PHE A 148 -15.21 -11.66 8.76
CA PHE A 148 -15.46 -10.35 8.15
C PHE A 148 -16.96 -10.08 8.08
N PRO A 149 -17.40 -8.82 8.13
CA PRO A 149 -18.78 -8.46 7.85
C PRO A 149 -19.22 -8.99 6.48
N LYS A 150 -20.41 -9.53 6.39
CA LYS A 150 -20.94 -10.15 5.14
C LYS A 150 -21.00 -9.16 3.96
N GLU A 151 -21.11 -7.88 4.28
CA GLU A 151 -21.16 -6.78 3.32
C GLU A 151 -19.80 -6.54 2.62
N ILE A 152 -18.70 -7.11 3.14
CA ILE A 152 -17.35 -6.97 2.60
C ILE A 152 -16.89 -8.28 1.96
N GLU A 153 -17.60 -8.71 0.93
CA GLU A 153 -17.38 -10.01 0.25
C GLU A 153 -15.96 -10.21 -0.31
N THR A 154 -15.26 -9.11 -0.61
CA THR A 154 -13.92 -9.13 -1.23
C THR A 154 -12.79 -9.15 -0.21
N ALA A 155 -13.05 -8.92 1.07
CA ALA A 155 -12.04 -8.94 2.11
C ALA A 155 -11.75 -10.36 2.58
N SER A 156 -10.50 -10.59 2.95
CA SER A 156 -10.03 -11.80 3.61
C SER A 156 -8.80 -11.50 4.47
N SER A 157 -8.22 -12.51 5.08
CA SER A 157 -6.98 -12.42 5.84
C SER A 157 -5.95 -13.41 5.31
N ILE A 158 -4.69 -13.20 5.70
CA ILE A 158 -3.63 -14.16 5.39
C ILE A 158 -4.00 -15.55 5.96
N PHE A 159 -4.49 -15.59 7.20
CA PHE A 159 -4.91 -16.84 7.85
C PHE A 159 -6.01 -17.58 7.05
N LEU A 160 -7.07 -16.88 6.66
CA LEU A 160 -8.18 -17.51 5.92
C LEU A 160 -7.75 -18.03 4.54
N GLU A 161 -6.82 -17.36 3.88
CA GLU A 161 -6.39 -17.73 2.53
C GLU A 161 -5.26 -18.77 2.51
N THR A 162 -4.53 -18.94 3.61
CA THR A 162 -3.34 -19.78 3.66
C THR A 162 -3.38 -20.87 4.74
N GLY A 163 -4.22 -20.70 5.75
CA GLY A 163 -4.23 -21.52 6.96
C GLY A 163 -3.07 -21.23 7.93
N ASN A 164 -2.20 -20.27 7.61
CA ASN A 164 -1.02 -19.93 8.42
C ASN A 164 -1.34 -18.79 9.39
N TYR A 165 -1.17 -19.05 10.68
CA TYR A 165 -1.17 -18.03 11.71
C TYR A 165 0.20 -17.35 11.76
N LEU A 166 0.25 -16.01 11.64
CA LEU A 166 1.50 -15.25 11.61
C LEU A 166 1.66 -14.39 12.87
N GLU A 167 2.90 -14.25 13.32
CA GLU A 167 3.28 -13.26 14.33
C GLU A 167 3.29 -11.86 13.69
N THR A 168 2.41 -10.97 14.14
CA THR A 168 2.23 -9.63 13.56
C THR A 168 3.50 -8.79 13.66
N GLU A 169 4.23 -8.85 14.79
CA GLU A 169 5.48 -8.10 14.96
C GLU A 169 6.54 -8.51 13.93
N LYS A 170 6.70 -9.79 13.68
CA LYS A 170 7.66 -10.29 12.69
C LYS A 170 7.31 -9.84 11.27
N LEU A 171 6.01 -9.80 10.94
CA LEU A 171 5.57 -9.28 9.66
C LEU A 171 5.77 -7.76 9.57
N ILE A 172 5.56 -7.01 10.66
CA ILE A 172 5.88 -5.56 10.72
C ILE A 172 7.36 -5.34 10.44
N GLU A 173 8.25 -6.06 11.11
CA GLU A 173 9.70 -5.94 10.89
C GLU A 173 10.08 -6.20 9.43
N GLU A 174 9.48 -7.22 8.82
CA GLU A 174 9.76 -7.55 7.42
C GLU A 174 9.22 -6.48 6.46
N VAL A 175 8.04 -5.90 6.74
CA VAL A 175 7.50 -4.75 5.98
C VAL A 175 8.43 -3.55 6.07
N LEU A 176 8.95 -3.24 7.27
CA LEU A 176 9.90 -2.15 7.48
C LEU A 176 11.18 -2.38 6.66
N ASN A 177 11.74 -3.60 6.69
CA ASN A 177 12.96 -3.97 5.98
C ASN A 177 12.79 -3.89 4.45
N CYS A 178 11.68 -4.42 3.92
CA CYS A 178 11.38 -4.35 2.49
C CYS A 178 11.16 -2.90 2.05
N PHE A 179 10.37 -2.12 2.82
CA PHE A 179 10.11 -0.73 2.47
C PHE A 179 11.38 0.12 2.47
N GLU A 180 12.28 -0.04 3.44
CA GLU A 180 13.54 0.70 3.47
C GLU A 180 14.39 0.46 2.22
N LYS A 181 14.47 -0.79 1.75
CA LYS A 181 15.21 -1.16 0.53
C LYS A 181 14.60 -0.54 -0.71
N GLU A 182 13.30 -0.71 -0.90
CA GLU A 182 12.61 -0.27 -2.11
C GLU A 182 12.43 1.25 -2.15
N TYR A 183 12.23 1.87 -0.99
CA TYR A 183 12.22 3.31 -0.86
C TYR A 183 13.57 3.94 -1.21
N ALA A 184 14.69 3.30 -0.83
CA ALA A 184 16.02 3.75 -1.24
C ALA A 184 16.20 3.71 -2.76
N ILE A 185 15.76 2.63 -3.43
CA ILE A 185 15.77 2.52 -4.90
C ILE A 185 14.91 3.62 -5.53
N PHE A 186 13.70 3.84 -5.01
CA PHE A 186 12.82 4.91 -5.48
C PHE A 186 13.45 6.29 -5.36
N LEU A 187 14.19 6.56 -4.29
CA LEU A 187 14.83 7.87 -4.09
C LEU A 187 15.97 8.15 -5.07
N GLU A 188 16.61 7.12 -5.64
CA GLU A 188 17.71 7.30 -6.62
C GLU A 188 17.23 7.95 -7.92
N THR A 189 16.07 7.53 -8.44
CA THR A 189 15.51 8.06 -9.69
C THR A 189 14.31 8.98 -9.48
N GLN A 190 13.70 8.93 -8.29
CA GLN A 190 12.42 9.56 -7.93
C GLN A 190 11.26 9.13 -8.82
N ASP A 191 11.38 7.94 -9.40
CA ASP A 191 10.33 7.24 -10.15
C ASP A 191 10.42 5.72 -9.88
N LEU A 192 9.67 4.91 -10.63
CA LEU A 192 9.60 3.46 -10.44
C LEU A 192 10.52 2.67 -11.38
N GLU A 193 11.46 3.31 -12.08
CA GLU A 193 12.32 2.63 -13.06
C GLU A 193 13.00 1.40 -12.46
N GLY A 194 13.63 1.54 -11.29
CA GLY A 194 14.32 0.43 -10.60
C GLY A 194 13.41 -0.61 -9.93
N LEU A 195 12.09 -0.36 -9.84
CA LEU A 195 11.11 -1.21 -9.16
C LEU A 195 10.03 -1.78 -10.09
N LYS A 196 9.96 -1.26 -11.31
CA LYS A 196 8.85 -1.52 -12.23
C LYS A 196 8.73 -3.00 -12.61
N GLU A 197 9.83 -3.66 -12.92
CA GLU A 197 9.83 -5.06 -13.34
C GLU A 197 9.29 -5.96 -12.22
N ASP A 198 9.78 -5.77 -10.99
CA ASP A 198 9.32 -6.51 -9.82
C ASP A 198 7.84 -6.23 -9.53
N TYR A 199 7.43 -4.95 -9.57
CA TYR A 199 6.04 -4.56 -9.40
C TYR A 199 5.12 -5.23 -10.43
N GLU A 200 5.50 -5.19 -11.71
CA GLU A 200 4.72 -5.78 -12.79
C GLU A 200 4.65 -7.31 -12.72
N SER A 201 5.66 -7.98 -12.17
CA SER A 201 5.66 -9.43 -11.96
C SER A 201 4.57 -9.86 -10.95
N LEU A 202 4.24 -8.98 -10.00
CA LEU A 202 3.23 -9.19 -8.99
C LEU A 202 1.87 -8.53 -9.33
N LEU A 203 1.78 -7.79 -10.44
CA LEU A 203 0.58 -7.05 -10.82
C LEU A 203 -0.52 -8.01 -11.33
N ILE A 204 -1.54 -8.27 -10.51
CA ILE A 204 -2.64 -9.19 -10.85
C ILE A 204 -3.48 -8.73 -12.04
N ASN A 205 -3.50 -7.42 -12.30
CA ASN A 205 -4.24 -6.83 -13.41
C ASN A 205 -3.50 -6.95 -14.76
N LYS A 206 -2.19 -7.26 -14.78
CA LYS A 206 -1.39 -7.30 -16.01
C LYS A 206 -1.94 -8.35 -17.00
N ASN A 207 -2.12 -7.92 -18.24
CA ASN A 207 -2.72 -8.70 -19.33
C ASN A 207 -4.16 -9.17 -19.04
N LYS A 208 -4.90 -8.44 -18.19
CA LYS A 208 -6.30 -8.72 -17.88
C LYS A 208 -7.22 -7.62 -18.40
N GLN A 209 -8.44 -8.02 -18.75
CA GLN A 209 -9.53 -7.09 -19.01
C GLN A 209 -9.93 -6.39 -17.71
N VAL A 210 -9.93 -5.07 -17.72
CA VAL A 210 -10.26 -4.24 -16.57
C VAL A 210 -11.33 -3.21 -16.92
N THR A 211 -12.10 -2.83 -15.90
CA THR A 211 -12.99 -1.67 -15.92
C THR A 211 -12.35 -0.56 -15.10
N VAL A 212 -12.10 0.58 -15.72
CA VAL A 212 -11.67 1.81 -15.06
C VAL A 212 -12.91 2.59 -14.67
N LEU A 213 -13.04 2.87 -13.36
CA LEU A 213 -14.15 3.60 -12.76
C LEU A 213 -13.69 5.01 -12.40
N GLU A 214 -14.16 6.02 -13.12
CA GLU A 214 -13.87 7.43 -12.92
C GLU A 214 -15.12 8.18 -12.43
N PRO A 215 -14.98 9.39 -11.86
CA PRO A 215 -16.15 10.20 -11.43
C PRO A 215 -17.14 10.47 -12.56
N LYS A 216 -16.67 10.55 -13.81
CA LYS A 216 -17.47 10.87 -15.00
C LYS A 216 -18.02 9.64 -15.73
N GLY A 217 -17.73 8.42 -15.28
CA GLY A 217 -18.20 7.20 -15.92
C GLY A 217 -17.22 6.04 -15.80
N SER A 218 -17.42 5.02 -16.61
CA SER A 218 -16.56 3.86 -16.64
C SER A 218 -16.26 3.43 -18.09
N TRP A 219 -15.10 2.83 -18.29
CA TRP A 219 -14.67 2.29 -19.58
C TRP A 219 -13.80 1.04 -19.36
N ASN A 220 -13.69 0.22 -20.41
CA ASN A 220 -12.98 -1.06 -20.36
C ASN A 220 -11.75 -1.04 -21.26
N GLY A 221 -10.76 -1.86 -20.91
CA GLY A 221 -9.58 -2.11 -21.68
C GLY A 221 -8.73 -3.24 -21.10
N THR A 222 -7.59 -3.51 -21.73
CA THR A 222 -6.62 -4.49 -21.23
C THR A 222 -5.50 -3.78 -20.49
N ALA A 223 -5.30 -4.08 -19.21
CA ALA A 223 -4.17 -3.54 -18.44
C ALA A 223 -2.87 -4.20 -18.93
N LEU A 224 -1.90 -3.42 -19.39
CA LEU A 224 -0.63 -3.92 -19.94
C LEU A 224 0.51 -3.91 -18.92
N GLY A 225 0.47 -3.02 -17.94
CA GLY A 225 1.53 -2.79 -16.95
C GLY A 225 1.43 -1.38 -16.38
N ILE A 226 2.55 -0.83 -15.90
CA ILE A 226 2.63 0.54 -15.39
C ILE A 226 3.69 1.36 -16.11
N THR A 227 3.55 2.69 -16.08
CA THR A 227 4.63 3.61 -16.48
C THR A 227 5.65 3.74 -15.35
N ASN A 228 6.82 4.33 -15.62
CA ASN A 228 7.78 4.69 -14.57
C ASN A 228 7.18 5.68 -13.54
N LYS A 229 6.11 6.38 -13.89
CA LYS A 229 5.35 7.26 -12.96
C LYS A 229 4.24 6.55 -12.19
N GLY A 230 4.12 5.22 -12.34
CA GLY A 230 3.14 4.40 -11.64
C GLY A 230 1.72 4.48 -12.19
N GLU A 231 1.50 5.09 -13.35
CA GLU A 231 0.21 5.09 -14.02
C GLU A 231 -0.06 3.70 -14.61
N LEU A 232 -1.28 3.20 -14.50
CA LEU A 232 -1.67 1.95 -15.16
C LEU A 232 -1.85 2.20 -16.66
N ILE A 233 -1.17 1.40 -17.48
CA ILE A 233 -1.30 1.42 -18.94
C ILE A 233 -2.47 0.51 -19.31
N VAL A 234 -3.50 1.08 -19.95
CA VAL A 234 -4.69 0.33 -20.38
C VAL A 234 -4.85 0.50 -21.88
N ASP A 235 -4.78 -0.59 -22.61
CA ASP A 235 -5.04 -0.63 -24.05
C ASP A 235 -6.54 -0.69 -24.32
N THR A 236 -7.00 0.19 -25.20
CA THR A 236 -8.39 0.32 -25.62
C THR A 236 -8.51 0.34 -27.13
N ASN A 237 -9.71 0.27 -27.68
CA ASN A 237 -9.97 0.40 -29.14
C ASN A 237 -9.50 1.75 -29.71
N MET A 238 -9.23 2.74 -28.85
CA MET A 238 -8.74 4.08 -29.23
C MET A 238 -7.24 4.26 -28.93
N GLY A 239 -6.52 3.18 -28.58
CA GLY A 239 -5.12 3.17 -28.20
C GLY A 239 -4.90 3.16 -26.69
N CYS A 240 -3.63 3.19 -26.29
CA CYS A 240 -3.24 3.14 -24.88
C CYS A 240 -3.67 4.40 -24.12
N GLN A 241 -4.30 4.19 -22.97
CA GLN A 241 -4.64 5.22 -21.99
C GLN A 241 -3.77 5.05 -20.73
N TYR A 242 -3.41 6.17 -20.10
CA TYR A 242 -2.58 6.19 -18.89
C TYR A 242 -3.46 6.64 -17.71
N VAL A 243 -3.65 5.74 -16.75
CA VAL A 243 -4.56 5.94 -15.63
C VAL A 243 -3.77 6.29 -14.38
N SER A 244 -3.92 7.51 -13.88
CA SER A 244 -3.31 7.94 -12.63
C SER A 244 -4.09 7.43 -11.42
N SER A 245 -3.41 7.15 -10.31
CA SER A 245 -3.99 6.51 -9.10
C SER A 245 -4.96 7.39 -8.28
N GLY A 246 -5.20 8.63 -8.65
CA GLY A 246 -5.99 9.61 -7.90
C GLY A 246 -7.41 9.17 -7.54
N GLU A 247 -8.43 9.69 -8.24
CA GLU A 247 -9.86 9.41 -7.96
C GLU A 247 -10.43 8.20 -8.69
N VAL A 248 -9.59 7.33 -9.24
CA VAL A 248 -10.01 6.16 -10.02
C VAL A 248 -9.99 4.88 -9.19
N SER A 249 -10.82 3.91 -9.61
CA SER A 249 -10.77 2.54 -9.15
C SER A 249 -10.70 1.61 -10.36
N VAL A 250 -9.89 0.57 -10.27
CA VAL A 250 -9.79 -0.45 -11.31
C VAL A 250 -10.32 -1.77 -10.77
N ARG A 251 -11.14 -2.44 -11.56
CA ARG A 251 -11.71 -3.75 -11.23
C ARG A 251 -11.55 -4.69 -12.41
N GLY A 252 -11.53 -6.00 -12.14
CA GLY A 252 -11.71 -7.00 -13.19
C GLY A 252 -13.12 -6.88 -13.78
N VAL A 253 -13.27 -7.21 -15.05
CA VAL A 253 -14.59 -7.13 -15.74
C VAL A 253 -15.63 -8.07 -15.08
N TYR A 254 -15.16 -9.19 -14.51
CA TYR A 254 -16.03 -10.19 -13.88
C TYR A 254 -15.90 -10.24 -12.35
N GLY A 255 -15.40 -9.19 -11.71
CA GLY A 255 -15.27 -9.20 -10.26
C GLY A 255 -14.30 -8.15 -9.72
N TYR A 256 -13.76 -8.45 -8.53
CA TYR A 256 -12.85 -7.53 -7.83
C TYR A 256 -11.47 -7.42 -8.50
N VAL A 257 -10.96 -8.51 -9.03
CA VAL A 257 -9.67 -8.64 -9.74
C VAL A 257 -9.86 -9.26 -11.11
#